data_77cacbee797f1f9773b69abb615172c8
#
_entry.id   77cacbee797f1f9773b69abb615172c8
#
_cell.length_a   1.000
_cell.length_b   1.000
_cell.length_c   1.000
_cell.angle_alpha   90.00
_cell.angle_beta   90.00
_cell.angle_gamma   90.00
#
_symmetry.space_group_name_H-M   'P 1'
#
loop_
_entity.id
_entity.type
_entity.pdbx_description
1 polymer ?
#
loop_
_entity_poly.entity_id
_entity_poly.type
_entity_poly.pdbx_seq_one_letter_code
_entity_poly.pdbx_strand_id
1 'polypeptide(L)'
;MRLLVIGFGNPLRSDDGLGWRIAERLAAEWPEAEVISCQQLTPELAEPISRAARVAFVDAAADGAPGRLHEQRLLPAAVAPASFTHHLSPNALLALSEKLYGHLPAAALFTVTGESFEYGQTLSPAVEAALPGLIRRIRDWEHLPD
;
A
#
# COMPACT_ATOMS: atom_id res chain seq x y z
N MET A 1 4.93 -18.78 -2.45
CA MET A 1 4.23 -17.49 -2.29
C MET A 1 5.01 -16.60 -1.36
N ARG A 2 4.95 -15.32 -1.56
CA ARG A 2 5.76 -14.37 -0.80
C ARG A 2 4.98 -13.08 -0.55
N LEU A 3 5.62 -12.16 0.15
CA LEU A 3 5.05 -10.84 0.40
C LEU A 3 5.06 -10.00 -0.87
N LEU A 4 3.94 -9.36 -1.16
CA LEU A 4 3.83 -8.34 -2.19
C LEU A 4 3.57 -7.00 -1.49
N VAL A 5 4.35 -5.99 -1.81
CA VAL A 5 4.15 -4.63 -1.31
C VAL A 5 3.74 -3.75 -2.48
N ILE A 6 2.62 -3.06 -2.35
CA ILE A 6 2.13 -2.13 -3.36
C ILE A 6 2.09 -0.74 -2.75
N GLY A 7 3.04 0.12 -3.14
CA GLY A 7 3.04 1.51 -2.75
C GLY A 7 2.37 2.35 -3.82
N PHE A 8 1.40 3.16 -3.44
CA PHE A 8 0.67 3.95 -4.43
C PHE A 8 0.48 5.40 -3.99
N GLY A 9 0.34 6.28 -4.96
CA GLY A 9 0.24 7.71 -4.76
C GLY A 9 1.03 8.46 -5.81
N ASN A 10 1.01 9.78 -5.75
CA ASN A 10 1.72 10.62 -6.70
C ASN A 10 3.06 11.09 -6.11
N PRO A 11 4.19 10.61 -6.63
CA PRO A 11 5.51 10.98 -6.08
C PRO A 11 5.89 12.44 -6.32
N LEU A 12 5.10 13.18 -7.11
CA LEU A 12 5.33 14.60 -7.34
C LEU A 12 4.52 15.49 -6.39
N ARG A 13 3.82 14.91 -5.42
CA ARG A 13 3.01 15.65 -4.47
C ARG A 13 3.47 15.41 -3.03
N SER A 14 4.74 15.61 -2.80
CA SER A 14 5.37 15.57 -1.47
C SER A 14 5.06 14.26 -0.73
N ASP A 15 4.29 14.30 0.37
CA ASP A 15 4.03 13.11 1.19
C ASP A 15 3.18 12.04 0.49
N ASP A 16 2.52 12.39 -0.60
CA ASP A 16 1.81 11.41 -1.42
C ASP A 16 2.79 10.43 -2.12
N GLY A 17 4.07 10.74 -2.10
CA GLY A 17 5.13 9.86 -2.58
C GLY A 17 5.59 8.81 -1.58
N LEU A 18 4.96 8.74 -0.40
CA LEU A 18 5.34 7.79 0.64
C LEU A 18 5.39 6.34 0.14
N GLY A 19 4.35 5.91 -0.57
CA GLY A 19 4.28 4.54 -1.07
C GLY A 19 5.44 4.20 -2.00
N TRP A 20 5.83 5.14 -2.85
CA TRP A 20 6.98 4.97 -3.75
C TRP A 20 8.29 4.86 -2.97
N ARG A 21 8.45 5.70 -1.94
CA ARG A 21 9.67 5.69 -1.14
C ARG A 21 9.81 4.38 -0.36
N ILE A 22 8.71 3.89 0.21
CA ILE A 22 8.73 2.61 0.91
C ILE A 22 9.02 1.47 -0.05
N ALA A 23 8.39 1.47 -1.23
CA ALA A 23 8.64 0.45 -2.24
C ALA A 23 10.13 0.40 -2.60
N GLU A 24 10.73 1.55 -2.84
CA GLU A 24 12.16 1.66 -3.16
C GLU A 24 13.04 1.11 -2.03
N ARG A 25 12.72 1.48 -0.78
CA ARG A 25 13.46 1.01 0.39
C ARG A 25 13.36 -0.50 0.56
N LEU A 26 12.15 -1.05 0.44
CA LEU A 26 11.95 -2.47 0.62
C LEU A 26 12.54 -3.30 -0.53
N ALA A 27 12.51 -2.79 -1.74
CA ALA A 27 13.16 -3.46 -2.85
C ALA A 27 14.66 -3.64 -2.61
N ALA A 28 15.29 -2.66 -1.97
CA ALA A 28 16.73 -2.74 -1.65
C ALA A 28 17.00 -3.64 -0.44
N GLU A 29 16.12 -3.61 0.58
CA GLU A 29 16.36 -4.30 1.85
C GLU A 29 15.80 -5.71 1.91
N TRP A 30 14.77 -6.00 1.10
CA TRP A 30 14.09 -7.31 1.10
C TRP A 30 14.00 -7.89 -0.30
N PRO A 31 15.09 -8.49 -0.80
CA PRO A 31 15.07 -9.05 -2.16
C PRO A 31 14.01 -10.14 -2.36
N GLU A 32 13.58 -10.80 -1.29
CA GLU A 32 12.59 -11.86 -1.36
C GLU A 32 11.15 -11.36 -1.50
N ALA A 33 10.92 -10.06 -1.25
CA ALA A 33 9.59 -9.49 -1.43
C ALA A 33 9.44 -8.96 -2.86
N GLU A 34 8.23 -9.08 -3.39
CA GLU A 34 7.88 -8.42 -4.65
C GLU A 34 7.37 -7.02 -4.31
N VAL A 35 7.82 -6.01 -5.05
CA VAL A 35 7.51 -4.62 -4.74
C VAL A 35 7.02 -3.92 -6.00
N ILE A 36 5.87 -3.27 -5.91
CA ILE A 36 5.27 -2.52 -7.02
C ILE A 36 4.97 -1.11 -6.55
N SER A 37 5.30 -0.12 -7.39
CA SER A 37 4.89 1.27 -7.18
C SER A 37 3.99 1.72 -8.31
N CYS A 38 2.96 2.49 -7.99
CA CYS A 38 2.05 3.01 -9.01
C CYS A 38 1.40 4.30 -8.51
N GLN A 39 0.88 5.11 -9.44
CA GLN A 39 0.19 6.33 -9.02
C GLN A 39 -1.21 6.03 -8.48
N GLN A 40 -1.88 5.04 -9.07
CA GLN A 40 -3.19 4.60 -8.59
C GLN A 40 -3.33 3.10 -8.84
N LEU A 41 -4.19 2.46 -8.07
CA LEU A 41 -4.42 1.03 -8.20
C LEU A 41 -5.23 0.77 -9.48
N THR A 42 -4.84 -0.27 -10.20
CA THR A 42 -5.49 -0.67 -11.45
C THR A 42 -5.85 -2.14 -11.43
N PRO A 43 -6.80 -2.59 -12.27
CA PRO A 43 -7.23 -4.00 -12.27
C PRO A 43 -6.11 -5.00 -12.58
N GLU A 44 -5.09 -4.60 -13.32
CA GLU A 44 -3.97 -5.49 -13.64
C GLU A 44 -3.25 -6.00 -12.39
N LEU A 45 -3.32 -5.26 -11.28
CA LEU A 45 -2.69 -5.67 -10.04
C LEU A 45 -3.33 -6.90 -9.41
N ALA A 46 -4.52 -7.28 -9.85
CA ALA A 46 -5.17 -8.48 -9.36
C ALA A 46 -4.32 -9.73 -9.63
N GLU A 47 -3.57 -9.76 -10.72
CA GLU A 47 -2.73 -10.90 -11.06
C GLU A 47 -1.57 -11.10 -10.07
N PRO A 48 -0.69 -10.11 -9.82
CA PRO A 48 0.35 -10.31 -8.81
C PRO A 48 -0.23 -10.53 -7.41
N ILE A 49 -1.36 -9.93 -7.08
CA ILE A 49 -2.02 -10.18 -5.80
C ILE A 49 -2.41 -11.65 -5.68
N SER A 50 -2.90 -12.24 -6.76
CA SER A 50 -3.34 -13.65 -6.75
C SER A 50 -2.18 -14.61 -6.48
N ARG A 51 -0.95 -14.19 -6.69
CA ARG A 51 0.24 -15.02 -6.48
C ARG A 51 0.92 -14.78 -5.14
N ALA A 52 0.42 -13.85 -4.35
CA ALA A 52 1.05 -13.48 -3.09
C ALA A 52 0.47 -14.26 -1.91
N ALA A 53 1.29 -14.52 -0.91
CA ALA A 53 0.81 -15.04 0.35
C ALA A 53 0.19 -13.91 1.19
N ARG A 54 0.82 -12.75 1.15
CA ARG A 54 0.34 -11.55 1.86
C ARG A 54 0.59 -10.32 1.01
N VAL A 55 -0.30 -9.34 1.12
CA VAL A 55 -0.20 -8.08 0.39
C VAL A 55 -0.25 -6.92 1.36
N ALA A 56 0.77 -6.07 1.33
CA ALA A 56 0.81 -4.83 2.08
C ALA A 56 0.62 -3.67 1.10
N PHE A 57 -0.48 -2.93 1.27
CA PHE A 57 -0.69 -1.67 0.54
C PHE A 57 -0.13 -0.54 1.38
N VAL A 58 0.55 0.41 0.76
CA VAL A 58 1.15 1.54 1.46
C VAL A 58 0.73 2.84 0.78
N ASP A 59 0.17 3.76 1.56
CA ASP A 59 -0.34 5.03 1.07
C ASP A 59 -0.19 6.12 2.13
N ALA A 60 -0.25 7.37 1.71
CA ALA A 60 -0.29 8.51 2.62
C ALA A 60 -1.74 8.80 2.97
N ALA A 61 -1.97 9.23 4.21
CA ALA A 61 -3.29 9.65 4.66
C ALA A 61 -3.31 11.17 4.85
N ALA A 62 -4.48 11.78 4.64
CA ALA A 62 -4.63 13.21 4.74
C ALA A 62 -5.04 13.69 6.15
N ASP A 63 -5.68 12.81 6.92
CA ASP A 63 -6.27 13.17 8.20
C ASP A 63 -5.40 12.77 9.37
N GLY A 64 -5.39 13.61 10.40
CA GLY A 64 -4.71 13.34 11.65
C GLY A 64 -3.38 14.07 11.80
N ALA A 65 -2.62 13.69 12.81
CA ALA A 65 -1.33 14.30 13.10
C ALA A 65 -0.27 13.80 12.13
N PRO A 66 0.51 14.70 11.50
CA PRO A 66 1.55 14.28 10.57
C PRO A 66 2.53 13.28 11.17
N GLY A 67 2.86 12.25 10.38
CA GLY A 67 3.77 11.19 10.81
C GLY A 67 3.11 10.06 11.56
N ARG A 68 1.79 10.12 11.76
CA ARG A 68 1.09 9.07 12.49
C ARG A 68 0.89 7.85 11.62
N LEU A 69 1.28 6.70 12.16
CA LEU A 69 1.14 5.40 11.50
C LEU A 69 -0.22 4.78 11.77
N HIS A 70 -0.80 4.18 10.74
CA HIS A 70 -2.02 3.39 10.86
C HIS A 70 -1.84 2.07 10.13
N GLU A 71 -2.44 1.05 10.68
CA GLU A 71 -2.45 -0.28 10.09
C GLU A 71 -3.88 -0.80 10.12
N GLN A 72 -4.39 -1.23 8.98
CA GLN A 72 -5.76 -1.71 8.88
C GLN A 72 -5.77 -3.02 8.11
N ARG A 73 -6.30 -4.07 8.73
CA ARG A 73 -6.51 -5.33 8.04
C ARG A 73 -7.62 -5.14 7.00
N LEU A 74 -7.39 -5.67 5.80
CA LEU A 74 -8.33 -5.50 4.71
C LEU A 74 -9.11 -6.78 4.43
N LEU A 75 -10.40 -6.59 4.08
CA LEU A 75 -11.26 -7.66 3.61
C LEU A 75 -11.76 -7.28 2.23
N PRO A 76 -12.07 -8.27 1.36
CA PRO A 76 -12.58 -7.95 0.04
C PRO A 76 -13.93 -7.26 0.14
N ALA A 77 -14.14 -6.26 -0.71
CA ALA A 77 -15.39 -5.55 -0.79
C ALA A 77 -15.73 -5.28 -2.24
N ALA A 78 -16.97 -5.58 -2.62
CA ALA A 78 -17.42 -5.38 -4.00
C ALA A 78 -17.35 -3.90 -4.38
N VAL A 79 -17.01 -3.63 -5.64
CA VAL A 79 -17.01 -2.29 -6.19
C VAL A 79 -18.45 -1.89 -6.49
N ALA A 80 -18.93 -0.76 -5.94
CA ALA A 80 -20.21 -0.23 -6.30
C ALA A 80 -20.19 0.22 -7.77
N PRO A 81 -21.28 -0.02 -8.54
CA PRO A 81 -21.28 0.35 -9.96
C PRO A 81 -20.94 1.81 -10.23
N ALA A 82 -21.30 2.71 -9.33
CA ALA A 82 -21.00 4.14 -9.48
C ALA A 82 -19.55 4.48 -9.22
N SER A 83 -18.75 3.55 -8.69
CA SER A 83 -17.38 3.81 -8.26
C SER A 83 -16.32 3.46 -9.27
N PHE A 84 -16.62 2.68 -10.29
CA PHE A 84 -15.58 2.19 -11.18
C PHE A 84 -15.07 3.21 -12.19
N THR A 85 -15.65 4.40 -12.23
CA THR A 85 -15.11 5.50 -13.03
C THR A 85 -13.97 6.21 -12.31
N HIS A 86 -13.73 5.87 -11.04
CA HIS A 86 -12.74 6.52 -10.19
C HIS A 86 -11.68 5.53 -9.74
N HIS A 87 -11.15 5.74 -8.56
CA HIS A 87 -10.05 4.93 -8.07
C HIS A 87 -10.52 3.60 -7.53
N LEU A 88 -9.81 2.55 -7.92
CA LEU A 88 -10.02 1.23 -7.37
C LEU A 88 -9.47 1.20 -5.94
N SER A 89 -10.26 0.77 -4.96
CA SER A 89 -9.78 0.65 -3.58
C SER A 89 -9.00 -0.66 -3.38
N PRO A 90 -8.14 -0.73 -2.37
CA PRO A 90 -7.48 -2.00 -2.04
C PRO A 90 -8.48 -3.13 -1.80
N ASN A 91 -9.59 -2.86 -1.11
CA ASN A 91 -10.61 -3.87 -0.84
C ASN A 91 -11.27 -4.39 -2.12
N ALA A 92 -11.56 -3.49 -3.05
CA ALA A 92 -12.14 -3.85 -4.33
C ALA A 92 -11.17 -4.67 -5.17
N LEU A 93 -9.89 -4.33 -5.11
CA LEU A 93 -8.85 -5.05 -5.82
C LEU A 93 -8.67 -6.47 -5.28
N LEU A 94 -8.78 -6.65 -3.96
CA LEU A 94 -8.78 -7.97 -3.35
C LEU A 94 -9.97 -8.81 -3.83
N ALA A 95 -11.16 -8.20 -3.90
CA ALA A 95 -12.34 -8.89 -4.40
C ALA A 95 -12.15 -9.32 -5.85
N LEU A 96 -11.54 -8.47 -6.67
CA LEU A 96 -11.27 -8.77 -8.06
C LEU A 96 -10.29 -9.93 -8.20
N SER A 97 -9.24 -9.95 -7.39
CA SER A 97 -8.26 -11.04 -7.39
C SER A 97 -8.91 -12.37 -7.04
N GLU A 98 -9.76 -12.38 -6.02
CA GLU A 98 -10.47 -13.59 -5.62
C GLU A 98 -11.41 -14.06 -6.73
N LYS A 99 -12.14 -13.12 -7.33
CA LYS A 99 -13.11 -13.46 -8.38
C LYS A 99 -12.44 -13.99 -9.64
N LEU A 100 -11.34 -13.39 -10.07
CA LEU A 100 -10.68 -13.75 -11.33
C LEU A 100 -9.76 -14.96 -11.19
N TYR A 101 -9.10 -15.12 -10.05
CA TYR A 101 -8.04 -16.10 -9.88
C TYR A 101 -8.30 -17.10 -8.76
N GLY A 102 -9.34 -16.91 -7.97
CA GLY A 102 -9.71 -17.85 -6.91
C GLY A 102 -8.81 -17.82 -5.68
N HIS A 103 -7.94 -16.83 -5.54
CA HIS A 103 -7.05 -16.70 -4.39
C HIS A 103 -7.21 -15.36 -3.71
N LEU A 104 -7.35 -15.39 -2.38
CA LEU A 104 -7.45 -14.20 -1.55
C LEU A 104 -6.34 -14.22 -0.51
N PRO A 105 -5.26 -13.45 -0.71
CA PRO A 105 -4.20 -13.37 0.30
C PRO A 105 -4.65 -12.56 1.50
N ALA A 106 -3.98 -12.78 2.64
CA ALA A 106 -4.11 -11.86 3.76
C ALA A 106 -3.57 -10.49 3.33
N ALA A 107 -4.26 -9.42 3.69
CA ALA A 107 -3.89 -8.09 3.22
C ALA A 107 -4.08 -7.05 4.31
N ALA A 108 -3.26 -6.01 4.27
CA ALA A 108 -3.35 -4.87 5.17
C ALA A 108 -3.00 -3.60 4.44
N LEU A 109 -3.58 -2.49 4.89
CA LEU A 109 -3.24 -1.15 4.43
C LEU A 109 -2.44 -0.46 5.52
N PHE A 110 -1.26 0.02 5.17
CA PHE A 110 -0.39 0.79 6.04
C PHE A 110 -0.38 2.22 5.55
N THR A 111 -0.70 3.16 6.42
CA THR A 111 -0.68 4.57 6.05
C THR A 111 0.12 5.38 7.05
N VAL A 112 0.66 6.50 6.57
CA VAL A 112 1.26 7.51 7.41
C VAL A 112 0.56 8.83 7.06
N THR A 113 0.12 9.54 8.07
CA THR A 113 -0.51 10.85 7.87
C THR A 113 0.53 11.84 7.35
N GLY A 114 0.24 12.45 6.20
CA GLY A 114 1.12 13.43 5.59
C GLY A 114 0.93 14.82 6.15
N GLU A 115 1.96 15.64 5.98
CA GLU A 115 1.92 17.05 6.37
C GLU A 115 1.67 17.94 5.15
N SER A 116 2.21 17.56 3.98
CA SER A 116 2.10 18.35 2.76
C SER A 116 1.82 17.47 1.56
N PHE A 117 0.87 17.90 0.75
CA PHE A 117 0.54 17.28 -0.54
C PHE A 117 0.73 18.26 -1.69
N GLU A 118 1.48 19.32 -1.43
CA GLU A 118 1.81 20.29 -2.44
C GLU A 118 2.82 19.73 -3.44
N TYR A 119 2.98 20.41 -4.56
CA TYR A 119 3.91 19.99 -5.58
C TYR A 119 5.32 19.90 -5.00
N GLY A 120 5.97 18.76 -5.15
CA GLY A 120 7.31 18.54 -4.63
C GLY A 120 7.68 17.07 -4.63
N GLN A 121 8.96 16.78 -4.53
CA GLN A 121 9.47 15.42 -4.63
C GLN A 121 10.05 14.89 -3.32
N THR A 122 9.90 15.64 -2.23
CA THR A 122 10.46 15.22 -0.93
C THR A 122 9.35 14.99 0.08
N LEU A 123 9.61 14.06 0.98
CA LEU A 123 8.72 13.82 2.10
C LEU A 123 8.99 14.86 3.19
N SER A 124 7.93 15.22 3.94
CA SER A 124 8.10 16.10 5.10
C SER A 124 8.95 15.41 6.17
N PRO A 125 9.57 16.18 7.08
CA PRO A 125 10.36 15.58 8.17
C PRO A 125 9.55 14.61 9.03
N ALA A 126 8.26 14.91 9.28
CA ALA A 126 7.42 14.02 10.07
C ALA A 126 7.21 12.67 9.41
N VAL A 127 6.97 12.66 8.10
CA VAL A 127 6.77 11.42 7.34
C VAL A 127 8.10 10.68 7.20
N GLU A 128 9.18 11.39 6.90
CA GLU A 128 10.50 10.78 6.79
C GLU A 128 10.88 10.08 8.10
N ALA A 129 10.60 10.69 9.23
CA ALA A 129 10.89 10.11 10.55
C ALA A 129 10.04 8.87 10.83
N ALA A 130 8.89 8.72 10.19
CA ALA A 130 8.00 7.58 10.38
C ALA A 130 8.42 6.34 9.58
N LEU A 131 9.30 6.49 8.57
CA LEU A 131 9.65 5.38 7.68
C LEU A 131 10.22 4.15 8.39
N PRO A 132 11.17 4.27 9.34
CA PRO A 132 11.68 3.08 10.02
C PRO A 132 10.60 2.31 10.79
N GLY A 133 9.70 3.04 11.45
CA GLY A 133 8.58 2.43 12.16
C GLY A 133 7.60 1.75 11.23
N LEU A 134 7.35 2.33 10.07
CA LEU A 134 6.47 1.73 9.07
C LEU A 134 7.07 0.42 8.54
N ILE A 135 8.34 0.43 8.21
CA ILE A 135 9.02 -0.78 7.72
C ILE A 135 8.95 -1.89 8.77
N ARG A 136 9.20 -1.56 10.04
CA ARG A 136 9.11 -2.51 11.13
C ARG A 136 7.69 -3.07 11.27
N ARG A 137 6.68 -2.21 11.12
CA ARG A 137 5.27 -2.61 11.22
C ARG A 137 4.91 -3.60 10.13
N ILE A 138 5.38 -3.37 8.90
CA ILE A 138 5.14 -4.28 7.79
C ILE A 138 5.83 -5.62 8.05
N ARG A 139 7.06 -5.61 8.56
CA ARG A 139 7.78 -6.84 8.90
C ARG A 139 7.08 -7.64 9.97
N ASP A 140 6.66 -6.98 11.03
CA ASP A 140 5.95 -7.66 12.12
C ASP A 140 4.65 -8.29 11.62
N TRP A 141 3.92 -7.55 10.79
CA TRP A 141 2.68 -8.05 10.22
C TRP A 141 2.91 -9.25 9.30
N GLU A 142 3.97 -9.24 8.51
CA GLU A 142 4.29 -10.36 7.60
C GLU A 142 4.46 -11.67 8.37
N HIS A 143 4.98 -11.59 9.57
CA HIS A 143 5.28 -12.78 10.38
C HIS A 143 4.17 -13.15 11.34
N LEU A 144 3.05 -12.45 11.36
CA LEU A 144 1.92 -12.81 12.20
C LEU A 144 1.30 -14.13 11.73
N PRO A 145 0.83 -14.97 12.67
CA PRO A 145 0.08 -16.18 12.29
C PRO A 145 -1.23 -15.78 11.58
N ASP A 146 -1.67 -16.62 10.69
CA ASP A 146 -2.92 -16.42 9.96
C ASP A 146 -4.14 -16.57 10.86
#